data_43a3b84c0f405cac80aab0303fbc0c2d
#
_entry.id   43a3b84c0f405cac80aab0303fbc0c2d
#
_cell.length_a   1.000
_cell.length_b   1.000
_cell.length_c   1.000
_cell.angle_alpha   90.00
_cell.angle_beta   90.00
_cell.angle_gamma   90.00
#
_symmetry.space_group_name_H-M   'P 1'
#
loop_
_entity.id
_entity.type
_entity.pdbx_description
1 polymer ?
#
loop_
_entity_poly.entity_id
_entity_poly.type
_entity_poly.pdbx_seq_one_letter_code
_entity_poly.pdbx_strand_id
1 'polypeptide(L)'
;GGAEAFPEALKQRLLSPRLQRQFRHLTSWDAIRPIHERFQAKAWEQGPLQWMSYLDLNFRLPELLLMRVDKMSMGASLEARVPFLDHEFVQLAMSVPEAVKTRGGVVKTLLKQAVRGVIPDAIIDRPKQGFGVPVQEWMQGRLGTLMQDTLADFCDRTDILDKAAVLDLVCRQRDPRSWYLFNLALWWKAYLV
;
A
#
# COMPACT_ATOMS: atom_id res chain seq x y z
N GLY A 1 3.23 -9.45 -3.11
CA GLY A 1 3.76 -8.16 -2.91
C GLY A 1 2.90 -7.33 -1.98
N GLY A 2 2.97 -7.62 -0.70
CA GLY A 2 2.29 -6.81 0.31
C GLY A 2 2.87 -5.40 0.34
N ALA A 3 2.06 -4.44 0.71
CA ALA A 3 2.46 -3.05 0.87
C ALA A 3 3.06 -2.82 2.26
N GLU A 4 3.98 -3.65 2.69
CA GLU A 4 4.73 -3.36 3.90
C GLU A 4 5.78 -2.29 3.58
N ALA A 5 5.50 -1.05 3.99
CA ALA A 5 6.43 0.04 3.80
C ALA A 5 7.63 -0.10 4.76
N PHE A 6 7.37 -0.52 6.00
CA PHE A 6 8.38 -0.59 7.07
C PHE A 6 8.40 -1.99 7.70
N PRO A 7 9.53 -2.74 7.60
CA PRO A 7 9.74 -3.94 8.40
C PRO A 7 9.65 -3.64 9.91
N GLU A 8 9.24 -4.62 10.71
CA GLU A 8 9.04 -4.41 12.16
C GLU A 8 10.27 -3.82 12.86
N ALA A 9 11.47 -4.33 12.57
CA ALA A 9 12.71 -3.83 13.15
C ALA A 9 12.96 -2.34 12.82
N LEU A 10 12.60 -1.90 11.61
CA LEU A 10 12.73 -0.50 11.23
C LEU A 10 11.66 0.37 11.89
N LYS A 11 10.42 -0.10 11.99
CA LYS A 11 9.36 0.61 12.74
C LYS A 11 9.77 0.86 14.18
N GLN A 12 10.23 -0.19 14.86
CA GLN A 12 10.69 -0.06 16.25
C GLN A 12 11.83 0.95 16.37
N ARG A 13 12.79 0.95 15.45
CA ARG A 13 13.90 1.92 15.45
C ARG A 13 13.44 3.37 15.20
N LEU A 14 12.42 3.57 14.39
CA LEU A 14 11.90 4.90 14.03
C LEU A 14 10.97 5.49 15.10
N LEU A 15 10.36 4.69 15.96
CA LEU A 15 9.50 5.18 17.02
C LEU A 15 10.32 5.85 18.13
N SER A 16 9.73 6.85 18.77
CA SER A 16 10.29 7.43 19.99
C SER A 16 10.44 6.38 21.12
N PRO A 17 11.38 6.56 22.04
CA PRO A 17 11.53 5.63 23.17
C PRO A 17 10.25 5.42 23.99
N ARG A 18 9.38 6.43 24.07
CA ARG A 18 8.07 6.34 24.72
C ARG A 18 7.17 5.36 23.97
N LEU A 19 7.03 5.54 22.65
CA LEU A 19 6.17 4.69 21.82
C LEU A 19 6.73 3.28 21.66
N GLN A 20 8.06 3.13 21.61
CA GLN A 20 8.70 1.80 21.64
C GLN A 20 8.28 1.01 22.89
N ARG A 21 8.30 1.63 24.08
CA ARG A 21 7.86 0.97 25.31
C ARG A 21 6.37 0.67 25.31
N GLN A 22 5.56 1.64 24.85
CA GLN A 22 4.10 1.53 24.85
C GLN A 22 3.60 0.44 23.92
N PHE A 23 4.20 0.32 22.71
CA PHE A 23 3.73 -0.54 21.62
C PHE A 23 4.66 -1.73 21.32
N ARG A 24 5.59 -2.05 22.22
CA ARG A 24 6.57 -3.14 22.04
C ARG A 24 5.96 -4.52 21.75
N HIS A 25 4.72 -4.73 22.16
CA HIS A 25 3.97 -5.98 22.00
C HIS A 25 3.07 -6.00 20.77
N LEU A 26 2.95 -4.88 20.05
CA LEU A 26 2.16 -4.78 18.84
C LEU A 26 3.04 -4.92 17.60
N THR A 27 2.51 -5.61 16.62
CA THR A 27 3.12 -5.82 15.30
C THR A 27 2.12 -5.47 14.21
N SER A 28 2.59 -5.34 12.97
CA SER A 28 1.67 -5.19 11.82
C SER A 28 0.72 -6.37 11.69
N TRP A 29 1.13 -7.55 12.15
CA TRP A 29 0.26 -8.73 12.13
C TRP A 29 -1.00 -8.54 12.95
N ASP A 30 -0.92 -7.84 14.07
CA ASP A 30 -2.09 -7.61 14.95
C ASP A 30 -3.20 -6.82 14.23
N ALA A 31 -2.82 -5.93 13.30
CA ALA A 31 -3.79 -5.19 12.47
C ALA A 31 -4.47 -6.06 11.40
N ILE A 32 -3.76 -7.03 10.84
CA ILE A 32 -4.29 -7.89 9.76
C ILE A 32 -4.82 -9.23 10.25
N ARG A 33 -4.51 -9.63 11.47
CA ARG A 33 -4.97 -10.89 12.08
C ARG A 33 -6.48 -11.09 11.99
N PRO A 34 -7.35 -10.11 12.30
CA PRO A 34 -8.80 -10.29 12.19
C PRO A 34 -9.27 -10.59 10.77
N ILE A 35 -8.57 -10.04 9.77
CA ILE A 35 -8.86 -10.33 8.35
C ILE A 35 -8.45 -11.76 8.01
N HIS A 36 -7.28 -12.20 8.52
CA HIS A 36 -6.79 -13.55 8.32
C HIS A 36 -7.71 -14.59 8.98
N GLU A 37 -8.16 -14.36 10.20
CA GLU A 37 -9.09 -15.24 10.92
C GLU A 37 -10.42 -15.38 10.16
N ARG A 38 -10.98 -14.28 9.63
CA ARG A 38 -12.17 -14.35 8.78
C ARG A 38 -11.91 -15.11 7.49
N PHE A 39 -10.73 -14.95 6.87
CA PHE A 39 -10.35 -15.73 5.70
C PHE A 39 -10.29 -17.22 6.03
N GLN A 40 -9.59 -17.62 7.09
CA GLN A 40 -9.48 -19.00 7.52
C GLN A 40 -10.85 -19.65 7.81
N ALA A 41 -11.77 -18.91 8.40
CA ALA A 41 -13.10 -19.38 8.74
C ALA A 41 -14.05 -19.55 7.53
N LYS A 42 -13.85 -18.77 6.44
CA LYS A 42 -14.83 -18.67 5.36
C LYS A 42 -14.30 -19.09 3.98
N ALA A 43 -12.98 -19.13 3.80
CA ALA A 43 -12.41 -19.47 2.50
C ALA A 43 -12.61 -20.93 2.16
N TRP A 44 -13.14 -21.20 0.98
CA TRP A 44 -13.30 -22.54 0.43
C TRP A 44 -11.96 -23.12 -0.07
N GLU A 45 -11.02 -22.25 -0.42
CA GLU A 45 -9.63 -22.59 -0.81
C GLU A 45 -8.68 -21.67 -0.03
N GLN A 46 -7.72 -22.25 0.67
CA GLN A 46 -6.81 -21.53 1.57
C GLN A 46 -5.39 -21.36 0.98
N GLY A 47 -5.31 -21.20 -0.35
CA GLY A 47 -4.05 -20.97 -1.04
C GLY A 47 -3.47 -19.57 -0.80
N PRO A 48 -2.15 -19.39 -1.00
CA PRO A 48 -1.49 -18.09 -0.83
C PRO A 48 -2.06 -17.00 -1.72
N LEU A 49 -2.44 -17.31 -2.95
CA LEU A 49 -3.03 -16.32 -3.88
C LEU A 49 -4.43 -15.90 -3.42
N GLN A 50 -5.23 -16.84 -2.93
CA GLN A 50 -6.55 -16.54 -2.38
C GLN A 50 -6.43 -15.65 -1.14
N TRP A 51 -5.50 -15.96 -0.24
CA TRP A 51 -5.21 -15.11 0.91
C TRP A 51 -4.77 -13.70 0.50
N MET A 52 -3.81 -13.57 -0.42
CA MET A 52 -3.34 -12.27 -0.90
C MET A 52 -4.47 -11.45 -1.54
N SER A 53 -5.32 -12.10 -2.34
CA SER A 53 -6.47 -11.44 -2.97
C SER A 53 -7.50 -10.98 -1.94
N TYR A 54 -7.79 -11.84 -0.97
CA TYR A 54 -8.72 -11.52 0.12
C TYR A 54 -8.21 -10.36 0.99
N LEU A 55 -6.92 -10.37 1.33
CA LEU A 55 -6.28 -9.28 2.08
C LEU A 55 -6.31 -7.97 1.30
N ASP A 56 -5.98 -8.00 0.00
CA ASP A 56 -6.03 -6.80 -0.84
C ASP A 56 -7.44 -6.22 -0.94
N LEU A 57 -8.46 -7.06 -1.10
CA LEU A 57 -9.87 -6.65 -1.16
C LEU A 57 -10.38 -6.03 0.15
N ASN A 58 -9.94 -6.54 1.31
CA ASN A 58 -10.46 -6.13 2.62
C ASN A 58 -9.61 -5.06 3.32
N PHE A 59 -8.42 -4.77 2.81
CA PHE A 59 -7.50 -3.84 3.47
C PHE A 59 -6.90 -2.83 2.49
N ARG A 60 -6.06 -3.31 1.57
CA ARG A 60 -5.28 -2.40 0.72
C ARG A 60 -6.13 -1.68 -0.32
N LEU A 61 -7.09 -2.36 -0.92
CA LEU A 61 -7.93 -1.78 -1.96
C LEU A 61 -8.82 -0.66 -1.42
N PRO A 62 -9.61 -0.86 -0.34
CA PRO A 62 -10.43 0.20 0.22
C PRO A 62 -9.60 1.34 0.81
N GLU A 63 -8.62 1.04 1.65
CA GLU A 63 -7.89 2.05 2.43
C GLU A 63 -6.86 2.85 1.62
N LEU A 64 -6.28 2.26 0.59
CA LEU A 64 -5.23 2.92 -0.18
C LEU A 64 -5.69 3.36 -1.57
N LEU A 65 -6.37 2.49 -2.32
CA LEU A 65 -6.65 2.74 -3.72
C LEU A 65 -7.99 3.44 -3.91
N LEU A 66 -9.08 2.87 -3.41
CA LEU A 66 -10.43 3.40 -3.62
C LEU A 66 -10.64 4.73 -2.92
N MET A 67 -10.22 4.85 -1.66
CA MET A 67 -10.31 6.10 -0.91
C MET A 67 -9.55 7.23 -1.62
N ARG A 68 -8.39 6.94 -2.19
CA ARG A 68 -7.60 7.93 -2.94
C ARG A 68 -8.27 8.33 -4.24
N VAL A 69 -8.74 7.35 -5.03
CA VAL A 69 -9.44 7.61 -6.28
C VAL A 69 -10.68 8.44 -6.00
N ASP A 70 -11.50 8.04 -5.04
CA ASP A 70 -12.73 8.74 -4.68
C ASP A 70 -12.45 10.19 -4.28
N LYS A 71 -11.58 10.43 -3.29
CA LYS A 71 -11.28 11.79 -2.82
C LYS A 71 -10.71 12.70 -3.90
N MET A 72 -9.82 12.18 -4.75
CA MET A 72 -9.20 12.98 -5.80
C MET A 72 -10.17 13.29 -6.94
N SER A 73 -10.97 12.31 -7.37
CA SER A 73 -11.94 12.51 -8.44
C SER A 73 -13.13 13.36 -7.97
N MET A 74 -13.63 13.14 -6.77
CA MET A 74 -14.71 13.95 -6.18
C MET A 74 -14.27 15.38 -5.89
N GLY A 75 -13.01 15.60 -5.58
CA GLY A 75 -12.43 16.96 -5.48
C GLY A 75 -12.51 17.75 -6.80
N ALA A 76 -12.63 17.07 -7.93
CA ALA A 76 -12.88 17.63 -9.25
C ALA A 76 -14.33 17.42 -9.75
N SER A 77 -15.27 17.03 -8.86
CA SER A 77 -16.66 16.72 -9.16
C SER A 77 -16.84 15.59 -10.20
N LEU A 78 -15.89 14.66 -10.24
CA LEU A 78 -15.92 13.50 -11.14
C LEU A 78 -16.17 12.23 -10.34
N GLU A 79 -17.26 11.51 -10.65
CA GLU A 79 -17.57 10.22 -10.04
C GLU A 79 -16.82 9.08 -10.76
N ALA A 80 -15.95 8.39 -10.04
CA ALA A 80 -15.26 7.20 -10.55
C ALA A 80 -16.07 5.94 -10.31
N ARG A 81 -16.25 5.11 -11.34
CA ARG A 81 -16.90 3.80 -11.24
C ARG A 81 -15.88 2.68 -11.42
N VAL A 82 -16.08 1.58 -10.70
CA VAL A 82 -15.14 0.46 -10.61
C VAL A 82 -15.82 -0.87 -10.98
N PRO A 83 -16.11 -1.13 -12.26
CA PRO A 83 -16.92 -2.29 -12.68
C PRO A 83 -16.33 -3.64 -12.28
N PHE A 84 -14.99 -3.75 -12.13
CA PHE A 84 -14.35 -4.97 -11.64
C PHE A 84 -14.54 -5.23 -10.15
N LEU A 85 -15.14 -4.31 -9.42
CA LEU A 85 -15.46 -4.44 -7.99
C LEU A 85 -16.96 -4.61 -7.75
N ASP A 86 -17.72 -4.86 -8.79
CA ASP A 86 -19.07 -5.36 -8.64
C ASP A 86 -19.06 -6.64 -7.77
N HIS A 87 -19.99 -6.72 -6.82
CA HIS A 87 -19.95 -7.78 -5.81
C HIS A 87 -20.16 -9.18 -6.40
N GLU A 88 -21.01 -9.32 -7.42
CA GLU A 88 -21.24 -10.59 -8.11
C GLU A 88 -19.99 -11.00 -8.90
N PHE A 89 -19.37 -10.04 -9.58
CA PHE A 89 -18.11 -10.28 -10.29
C PHE A 89 -16.97 -10.66 -9.33
N VAL A 90 -16.87 -10.00 -8.18
CA VAL A 90 -15.86 -10.35 -7.13
C VAL A 90 -16.13 -11.74 -6.58
N GLN A 91 -17.39 -12.10 -6.29
CA GLN A 91 -17.75 -13.44 -5.83
C GLN A 91 -17.37 -14.51 -6.86
N LEU A 92 -17.71 -14.28 -8.13
CA LEU A 92 -17.30 -15.16 -9.23
C LEU A 92 -15.76 -15.30 -9.29
N ALA A 93 -15.06 -14.17 -9.30
CA ALA A 93 -13.60 -14.17 -9.36
C ALA A 93 -12.95 -14.91 -8.17
N MET A 94 -13.51 -14.76 -6.97
CA MET A 94 -13.01 -15.45 -5.77
C MET A 94 -13.38 -16.93 -5.74
N SER A 95 -14.46 -17.36 -6.42
CA SER A 95 -14.84 -18.78 -6.53
C SER A 95 -13.99 -19.58 -7.52
N VAL A 96 -13.18 -18.92 -8.34
CA VAL A 96 -12.29 -19.61 -9.29
C VAL A 96 -11.06 -20.17 -8.55
N PRO A 97 -10.69 -21.46 -8.75
CA PRO A 97 -9.50 -22.06 -8.16
C PRO A 97 -8.21 -21.32 -8.52
N GLU A 98 -7.25 -21.29 -7.58
CA GLU A 98 -5.95 -20.66 -7.79
C GLU A 98 -5.22 -21.24 -9.01
N ALA A 99 -5.24 -22.56 -9.18
CA ALA A 99 -4.64 -23.24 -10.31
C ALA A 99 -5.18 -22.79 -11.69
N VAL A 100 -6.43 -22.35 -11.73
CA VAL A 100 -7.05 -21.82 -12.95
C VAL A 100 -6.67 -20.37 -13.17
N LYS A 101 -6.64 -19.57 -12.10
CA LYS A 101 -6.27 -18.13 -12.15
C LYS A 101 -4.84 -17.90 -12.64
N THR A 102 -3.92 -18.81 -12.29
CA THR A 102 -2.47 -18.68 -12.56
C THR A 102 -1.93 -19.81 -13.42
N ARG A 103 -2.74 -20.33 -14.32
CA ARG A 103 -2.35 -21.43 -15.20
C ARG A 103 -1.06 -21.11 -15.95
N GLY A 104 -0.07 -22.00 -15.84
CA GLY A 104 1.24 -21.83 -16.47
C GLY A 104 2.08 -20.68 -15.86
N GLY A 105 1.78 -20.22 -14.63
CA GLY A 105 2.50 -19.11 -13.99
C GLY A 105 2.15 -17.72 -14.55
N VAL A 106 1.21 -17.64 -15.49
CA VAL A 106 0.80 -16.36 -16.09
C VAL A 106 -0.30 -15.73 -15.25
N VAL A 107 -0.09 -14.50 -14.82
CA VAL A 107 -1.09 -13.74 -14.07
C VAL A 107 -2.22 -13.24 -14.98
N LYS A 108 -3.45 -13.19 -14.43
CA LYS A 108 -4.66 -12.72 -15.14
C LYS A 108 -5.03 -13.56 -16.36
N THR A 109 -4.66 -14.85 -16.40
CA THR A 109 -4.87 -15.73 -17.56
C THR A 109 -6.31 -15.76 -18.01
N LEU A 110 -7.26 -15.94 -17.08
CA LEU A 110 -8.70 -15.98 -17.40
C LEU A 110 -9.19 -14.66 -18.04
N LEU A 111 -8.82 -13.53 -17.44
CA LEU A 111 -9.21 -12.23 -17.97
C LEU A 111 -8.63 -12.02 -19.38
N LYS A 112 -7.36 -12.34 -19.56
CA LYS A 112 -6.70 -12.25 -20.88
C LYS A 112 -7.42 -13.11 -21.93
N GLN A 113 -7.81 -14.33 -21.57
CA GLN A 113 -8.54 -15.22 -22.47
C GLN A 113 -9.96 -14.70 -22.77
N ALA A 114 -10.65 -14.21 -21.75
CA ALA A 114 -12.02 -13.71 -21.91
C ALA A 114 -12.13 -12.48 -22.81
N VAL A 115 -11.08 -11.64 -22.87
CA VAL A 115 -11.09 -10.41 -23.69
C VAL A 115 -10.43 -10.58 -25.07
N ARG A 116 -9.91 -11.76 -25.40
CA ARG A 116 -9.40 -12.03 -26.75
C ARG A 116 -10.50 -11.92 -27.78
N GLY A 117 -10.21 -11.22 -28.87
CA GLY A 117 -11.19 -10.90 -29.91
C GLY A 117 -12.11 -9.70 -29.57
N VAL A 118 -12.05 -9.18 -28.34
CA VAL A 118 -12.78 -7.97 -27.92
C VAL A 118 -11.86 -6.74 -27.97
N ILE A 119 -10.64 -6.89 -27.51
CA ILE A 119 -9.61 -5.84 -27.58
C ILE A 119 -8.36 -6.37 -28.29
N PRO A 120 -7.50 -5.49 -28.88
CA PRO A 120 -6.33 -5.92 -29.60
C PRO A 120 -5.35 -6.74 -28.76
N ASP A 121 -4.82 -7.83 -29.28
CA ASP A 121 -3.87 -8.70 -28.60
C ASP A 121 -2.62 -7.98 -28.10
N ALA A 122 -2.13 -6.99 -28.84
CA ALA A 122 -1.00 -6.16 -28.43
C ALA A 122 -1.25 -5.42 -27.09
N ILE A 123 -2.50 -5.12 -26.76
CA ILE A 123 -2.88 -4.52 -25.47
C ILE A 123 -2.97 -5.59 -24.38
N ILE A 124 -3.54 -6.77 -24.72
CA ILE A 124 -3.69 -7.90 -23.78
C ILE A 124 -2.32 -8.40 -23.30
N ASP A 125 -1.38 -8.53 -24.24
CA ASP A 125 -0.08 -9.14 -23.99
C ASP A 125 1.02 -8.13 -23.63
N ARG A 126 0.69 -6.84 -23.58
CA ARG A 126 1.62 -5.78 -23.18
C ARG A 126 2.20 -6.05 -21.80
N PRO A 127 3.52 -5.89 -21.59
CA PRO A 127 4.13 -5.94 -20.28
C PRO A 127 3.45 -4.95 -19.30
N LYS A 128 3.27 -5.39 -18.05
CA LYS A 128 2.70 -4.53 -17.01
C LYS A 128 3.57 -3.30 -16.82
N GLN A 129 2.98 -2.12 -17.01
CA GLN A 129 3.58 -0.85 -16.71
C GLN A 129 2.97 -0.30 -15.41
N GLY A 130 3.81 -0.06 -14.39
CA GLY A 130 3.37 0.53 -13.13
C GLY A 130 3.30 2.06 -13.23
N PHE A 131 2.60 2.68 -12.29
CA PHE A 131 2.63 4.14 -12.09
C PHE A 131 3.89 4.48 -11.27
N GLY A 132 5.04 4.56 -11.95
CA GLY A 132 6.28 4.99 -11.33
C GLY A 132 6.34 6.51 -11.22
N VAL A 133 6.59 7.03 -10.02
CA VAL A 133 6.90 8.46 -9.81
C VAL A 133 8.37 8.53 -9.43
N PRO A 134 9.18 9.44 -10.01
CA PRO A 134 10.61 9.53 -9.76
C PRO A 134 10.93 10.19 -8.41
N VAL A 135 10.37 9.63 -7.31
CA VAL A 135 10.52 10.18 -5.95
C VAL A 135 11.99 10.26 -5.54
N GLN A 136 12.81 9.27 -5.93
CA GLN A 136 14.23 9.27 -5.59
C GLN A 136 15.00 10.43 -6.24
N GLU A 137 14.67 10.77 -7.48
CA GLU A 137 15.27 11.92 -8.17
C GLU A 137 14.85 13.24 -7.49
N TRP A 138 13.58 13.35 -7.12
CA TRP A 138 13.07 14.53 -6.41
C TRP A 138 13.74 14.72 -5.05
N MET A 139 14.06 13.63 -4.34
CA MET A 139 14.73 13.66 -3.05
C MET A 139 16.20 14.13 -3.12
N GLN A 140 16.80 14.19 -4.30
CA GLN A 140 18.18 14.66 -4.48
C GLN A 140 18.29 16.19 -4.60
N GLY A 141 17.17 16.90 -4.80
CA GLY A 141 17.11 18.33 -5.01
C GLY A 141 16.42 19.08 -3.86
N ARG A 142 15.75 20.19 -4.23
CA ARG A 142 15.03 21.08 -3.29
C ARG A 142 14.00 20.35 -2.42
N LEU A 143 13.36 19.28 -2.94
CA LEU A 143 12.43 18.48 -2.17
C LEU A 143 13.14 17.72 -1.05
N GLY A 144 14.38 17.25 -1.27
CA GLY A 144 15.15 16.58 -0.23
C GLY A 144 15.43 17.48 0.98
N THR A 145 15.83 18.73 0.75
CA THR A 145 16.00 19.73 1.82
C THR A 145 14.69 19.99 2.56
N LEU A 146 13.61 20.26 1.82
CA LEU A 146 12.29 20.46 2.42
C LEU A 146 11.85 19.24 3.26
N MET A 147 12.13 18.03 2.79
CA MET A 147 11.81 16.80 3.51
C MET A 147 12.59 16.71 4.83
N GLN A 148 13.90 17.00 4.81
CA GLN A 148 14.74 17.00 6.01
C GLN A 148 14.25 18.00 7.05
N ASP A 149 14.00 19.25 6.63
CA ASP A 149 13.54 20.31 7.52
C ASP A 149 12.14 19.99 8.10
N THR A 150 11.23 19.51 7.27
CA THR A 150 9.87 19.15 7.70
C THR A 150 9.90 17.99 8.69
N LEU A 151 10.71 16.96 8.44
CA LEU A 151 10.83 15.81 9.35
C LEU A 151 11.55 16.16 10.64
N ALA A 152 12.56 17.03 10.59
CA ALA A 152 13.22 17.53 11.79
C ALA A 152 12.24 18.31 12.67
N ASP A 153 11.48 19.27 12.10
CA ASP A 153 10.45 20.03 12.80
C ASP A 153 9.36 19.12 13.39
N PHE A 154 8.89 18.14 12.62
CA PHE A 154 7.92 17.15 13.10
C PHE A 154 8.43 16.37 14.32
N CYS A 155 9.67 15.88 14.29
CA CYS A 155 10.27 15.17 15.42
C CYS A 155 10.45 16.07 16.65
N ASP A 156 10.80 17.34 16.46
CA ASP A 156 10.99 18.30 17.55
C ASP A 156 9.66 18.70 18.21
N ARG A 157 8.57 18.72 17.46
CA ARG A 157 7.24 19.08 17.95
C ARG A 157 6.43 17.92 18.51
N THR A 158 6.83 16.70 18.16
CA THR A 158 6.07 15.49 18.54
C THR A 158 6.98 14.47 19.18
N ASP A 159 6.49 13.74 20.14
CA ASP A 159 7.19 12.57 20.70
C ASP A 159 6.69 11.28 20.02
N ILE A 160 6.68 11.29 18.66
CA ILE A 160 6.22 10.15 17.86
C ILE A 160 7.40 9.38 17.30
N LEU A 161 8.34 10.07 16.64
CA LEU A 161 9.47 9.46 15.98
C LEU A 161 10.80 9.85 16.66
N ASP A 162 11.77 8.95 16.58
CA ASP A 162 13.16 9.23 16.98
C ASP A 162 13.83 10.06 15.89
N LYS A 163 14.21 11.29 16.22
CA LYS A 163 14.80 12.25 15.29
C LYS A 163 16.09 11.74 14.66
N ALA A 164 16.95 11.11 15.46
CA ALA A 164 18.24 10.63 14.96
C ALA A 164 18.05 9.48 13.96
N ALA A 165 17.16 8.55 14.24
CA ALA A 165 16.82 7.45 13.35
C ALA A 165 16.15 7.94 12.04
N VAL A 166 15.26 8.93 12.14
CA VAL A 166 14.61 9.53 10.97
C VAL A 166 15.63 10.24 10.08
N LEU A 167 16.48 11.09 10.65
CA LEU A 167 17.50 11.81 9.87
C LEU A 167 18.56 10.87 9.29
N ASP A 168 18.91 9.81 9.98
CA ASP A 168 19.79 8.77 9.40
C ASP A 168 19.16 8.13 8.16
N LEU A 169 17.86 7.77 8.24
CA LEU A 169 17.12 7.19 7.11
C LEU A 169 17.05 8.14 5.89
N VAL A 170 16.79 9.42 6.14
CA VAL A 170 16.63 10.44 5.09
C VAL A 170 17.97 10.87 4.50
N CYS A 171 18.93 11.25 5.36
CA CYS A 171 20.16 11.93 4.92
C CYS A 171 21.27 10.96 4.51
N ARG A 172 21.47 9.89 5.29
CA ARG A 172 22.54 8.93 5.04
C ARG A 172 22.14 7.81 4.13
N GLN A 173 21.01 7.15 4.44
CA GLN A 173 20.54 5.99 3.69
C GLN A 173 19.80 6.40 2.41
N ARG A 174 19.26 7.63 2.34
CA ARG A 174 18.43 8.12 1.24
C ARG A 174 17.33 7.11 0.87
N ASP A 175 16.74 6.53 1.91
CA ASP A 175 15.77 5.45 1.79
C ASP A 175 14.44 5.99 1.21
N PRO A 176 13.90 5.40 0.15
CA PRO A 176 12.64 5.86 -0.46
C PRO A 176 11.45 5.82 0.51
N ARG A 177 11.54 5.05 1.59
CA ARG A 177 10.52 5.01 2.67
C ARG A 177 10.41 6.33 3.43
N SER A 178 11.42 7.20 3.36
CA SER A 178 11.35 8.58 3.85
C SER A 178 10.17 9.36 3.29
N TRP A 179 9.71 9.02 2.07
CA TRP A 179 8.52 9.59 1.46
C TRP A 179 7.26 9.37 2.31
N TYR A 180 7.11 8.21 2.92
CA TYR A 180 5.95 7.94 3.80
C TYR A 180 6.00 8.76 5.08
N LEU A 181 7.18 8.92 5.68
CA LEU A 181 7.37 9.75 6.87
C LEU A 181 7.11 11.23 6.55
N PHE A 182 7.59 11.70 5.41
CA PHE A 182 7.35 13.05 4.95
C PHE A 182 5.86 13.34 4.75
N ASN A 183 5.12 12.43 4.12
CA ASN A 183 3.67 12.57 3.99
C ASN A 183 2.96 12.58 5.36
N LEU A 184 3.40 11.76 6.32
CA LEU A 184 2.89 11.80 7.68
C LEU A 184 3.12 13.17 8.33
N ALA A 185 4.32 13.73 8.22
CA ALA A 185 4.66 15.02 8.79
C ALA A 185 3.86 16.17 8.13
N LEU A 186 3.68 16.14 6.80
CA LEU A 186 2.85 17.12 6.10
C LEU A 186 1.38 17.02 6.51
N TRP A 187 0.86 15.81 6.61
CA TRP A 187 -0.51 15.59 7.07
C TRP A 187 -0.71 16.09 8.50
N TRP A 188 0.21 15.76 9.40
CA TRP A 188 0.18 16.25 10.78
C TRP A 188 0.12 17.77 10.84
N LYS A 189 1.02 18.42 10.09
CA LYS A 189 1.07 19.88 10.02
C LYS A 189 -0.21 20.52 9.45
N ALA A 190 -0.86 19.85 8.52
CA ALA A 190 -2.06 20.38 7.87
C ALA A 190 -3.34 20.22 8.71
N TYR A 191 -3.41 19.20 9.58
CA TYR A 191 -4.68 18.82 10.22
C TYR A 191 -4.65 18.79 11.75
N LEU A 192 -3.46 18.79 12.38
CA LEU A 192 -3.35 18.62 13.83
C LEU A 192 -2.60 19.77 14.55
N VAL A 193 -2.09 20.75 13.81
CA VAL A 193 -1.37 21.91 14.38
C VAL A 193 -2.07 23.22 14.04
#